data_5af4e18a4c1c338bce3932e82601d5ce
#
_entry.id   5af4e18a4c1c338bce3932e82601d5ce
#
_cell.length_a   1.000
_cell.length_b   1.000
_cell.length_c   1.000
_cell.angle_alpha   90.00
_cell.angle_beta   90.00
_cell.angle_gamma   90.00
#
_symmetry.space_group_name_H-M   'P 1'
#
loop_
_entity.id
_entity.type
_entity.pdbx_description
1 polymer ?
#
loop_
_entity_poly.entity_id
_entity_poly.type
_entity_poly.pdbx_seq_one_letter_code
_entity_poly.pdbx_strand_id
1 'polypeptide(L)'
;LFFVACIPAYFLSTLWLDLPNWIYIPTVIAAFIQVYTWFRFLIIIVKTKREFLENFPFFLRYILLFVGLALSIKFILQLGSTIPAISQLAFGFRPIVIAYLHLVLLAIISLFLLFYVYANHLIHFNKPIKMGVIIFSIGVLLNEIILAVQGIASFSYTIIPFANEMLFGAAIILVSGIGITAFYSIKKVKNLPLL
;
A
#
# COMPACT_ATOMS: atom_id res chain seq x y z
N LEU A 1 -11.78 -8.29 17.04
CA LEU A 1 -12.73 -8.47 15.94
C LEU A 1 -12.01 -8.46 14.58
N PHE A 2 -11.15 -7.46 14.29
CA PHE A 2 -10.39 -7.37 13.04
C PHE A 2 -9.52 -8.62 12.78
N PHE A 3 -8.72 -9.05 13.75
CA PHE A 3 -7.83 -10.22 13.61
C PHE A 3 -8.60 -11.52 13.35
N VAL A 4 -9.74 -11.72 14.02
CA VAL A 4 -10.58 -12.90 13.79
C VAL A 4 -11.15 -12.89 12.36
N ALA A 5 -11.51 -11.72 11.85
CA ALA A 5 -11.99 -11.56 10.48
C ALA A 5 -10.90 -11.82 9.42
N CYS A 6 -9.61 -11.74 9.77
CA CYS A 6 -8.52 -12.04 8.83
C CYS A 6 -8.49 -13.52 8.42
N ILE A 7 -8.97 -14.43 9.26
CA ILE A 7 -8.97 -15.88 8.95
C ILE A 7 -9.89 -16.17 7.75
N PRO A 8 -11.20 -15.88 7.79
CA PRO A 8 -12.06 -16.11 6.63
C PRO A 8 -11.76 -15.15 5.47
N ALA A 9 -11.22 -13.95 5.73
CA ALA A 9 -10.80 -13.02 4.69
C ALA A 9 -9.65 -13.55 3.82
N TYR A 10 -8.93 -14.60 4.24
CA TYR A 10 -7.93 -15.27 3.40
C TYR A 10 -8.56 -15.80 2.09
N PHE A 11 -9.78 -16.29 2.16
CA PHE A 11 -10.52 -16.82 1.01
C PHE A 11 -10.94 -15.74 -0.02
N LEU A 12 -10.75 -14.44 0.28
CA LEU A 12 -10.96 -13.37 -0.71
C LEU A 12 -10.04 -13.52 -1.93
N SER A 13 -8.87 -14.13 -1.75
CA SER A 13 -7.93 -14.44 -2.85
C SER A 13 -8.41 -15.56 -3.78
N THR A 14 -9.38 -16.35 -3.36
CA THR A 14 -9.91 -17.51 -4.08
C THR A 14 -11.34 -17.29 -4.60
N LEU A 15 -11.88 -16.08 -4.49
CA LEU A 15 -13.27 -15.75 -4.91
C LEU A 15 -13.52 -15.86 -6.42
N TRP A 16 -12.47 -16.02 -7.23
CA TRP A 16 -12.58 -16.32 -8.66
C TRP A 16 -12.96 -17.78 -8.94
N LEU A 17 -12.87 -18.66 -7.93
CA LEU A 17 -13.34 -20.03 -7.97
C LEU A 17 -14.78 -20.10 -7.49
N ASP A 18 -15.54 -21.09 -7.98
CA ASP A 18 -16.88 -21.37 -7.46
C ASP A 18 -16.80 -21.97 -6.06
N LEU A 19 -16.80 -21.09 -5.07
CA LEU A 19 -16.73 -21.48 -3.66
C LEU A 19 -18.09 -21.96 -3.15
N PRO A 20 -18.11 -23.03 -2.33
CA PRO A 20 -19.33 -23.43 -1.65
C PRO A 20 -19.83 -22.35 -0.68
N ASN A 21 -21.14 -22.21 -0.55
CA ASN A 21 -21.78 -21.14 0.22
C ASN A 21 -21.30 -21.06 1.68
N TRP A 22 -20.93 -22.17 2.29
CA TRP A 22 -20.43 -22.21 3.67
C TRP A 22 -19.04 -21.53 3.86
N ILE A 23 -18.25 -21.37 2.78
CA ILE A 23 -17.00 -20.60 2.78
C ILE A 23 -17.29 -19.16 2.32
N TYR A 24 -18.11 -19.00 1.27
CA TYR A 24 -18.39 -17.69 0.67
C TYR A 24 -19.03 -16.73 1.68
N ILE A 25 -20.09 -17.16 2.40
CA ILE A 25 -20.82 -16.30 3.34
C ILE A 25 -19.92 -15.76 4.46
N PRO A 26 -19.12 -16.57 5.18
CA PRO A 26 -18.17 -16.06 6.17
C PRO A 26 -17.12 -15.11 5.59
N THR A 27 -16.67 -15.35 4.36
CA THR A 27 -15.70 -14.49 3.66
C THR A 27 -16.27 -13.11 3.38
N VAL A 28 -17.50 -13.02 2.91
CA VAL A 28 -18.21 -11.74 2.69
C VAL A 28 -18.42 -10.99 4.00
N ILE A 29 -18.90 -11.67 5.04
CA ILE A 29 -19.08 -11.09 6.37
C ILE A 29 -17.74 -10.55 6.91
N ALA A 30 -16.66 -11.30 6.73
CA ALA A 30 -15.32 -10.87 7.15
C ALA A 30 -14.85 -9.62 6.42
N ALA A 31 -15.10 -9.49 5.12
CA ALA A 31 -14.78 -8.29 4.36
C ALA A 31 -15.50 -7.06 4.89
N PHE A 32 -16.81 -7.17 5.19
CA PHE A 32 -17.58 -6.10 5.83
C PHE A 32 -17.03 -5.71 7.20
N ILE A 33 -16.72 -6.71 8.04
CA ILE A 33 -16.14 -6.47 9.37
C ILE A 33 -14.80 -5.75 9.26
N GLN A 34 -13.94 -6.12 8.30
CA GLN A 34 -12.65 -5.46 8.09
C GLN A 34 -12.81 -4.01 7.68
N VAL A 35 -13.69 -3.71 6.73
CA VAL A 35 -13.99 -2.33 6.30
C VAL A 35 -14.53 -1.52 7.48
N TYR A 36 -15.54 -2.02 8.18
CA TYR A 36 -16.15 -1.33 9.32
C TYR A 36 -15.13 -1.03 10.42
N THR A 37 -14.34 -2.03 10.82
CA THR A 37 -13.35 -1.88 11.89
C THR A 37 -12.22 -0.96 11.48
N TRP A 38 -11.80 -0.96 10.21
CA TRP A 38 -10.80 -0.05 9.67
C TRP A 38 -11.27 1.41 9.75
N PHE A 39 -12.45 1.73 9.25
CA PHE A 39 -12.96 3.11 9.32
C PHE A 39 -13.21 3.57 10.75
N ARG A 40 -13.70 2.69 11.63
CA ARG A 40 -13.81 2.98 13.08
C ARG A 40 -12.43 3.30 13.68
N PHE A 41 -11.40 2.55 13.34
CA PHE A 41 -10.03 2.78 13.78
C PHE A 41 -9.51 4.15 13.30
N LEU A 42 -9.72 4.50 12.03
CA LEU A 42 -9.34 5.81 11.49
C LEU A 42 -10.03 6.97 12.24
N ILE A 43 -11.34 6.84 12.49
CA ILE A 43 -12.10 7.87 13.23
C ILE A 43 -11.54 8.03 14.65
N ILE A 44 -11.22 6.93 15.33
CA ILE A 44 -10.65 6.97 16.69
C ILE A 44 -9.26 7.64 16.67
N ILE A 45 -8.39 7.30 15.71
CA ILE A 45 -7.07 7.93 15.58
C ILE A 45 -7.22 9.43 15.37
N VAL A 46 -8.05 9.87 14.44
CA VAL A 46 -8.21 11.28 14.12
C VAL A 46 -8.79 12.06 15.29
N LYS A 47 -9.76 11.47 16.02
CA LYS A 47 -10.42 12.17 17.15
C LYS A 47 -9.62 12.16 18.44
N THR A 48 -9.00 11.02 18.77
CA THR A 48 -8.44 10.79 20.11
C THR A 48 -6.92 10.93 20.15
N LYS A 49 -6.24 10.69 19.06
CA LYS A 49 -4.77 10.63 18.95
C LYS A 49 -4.17 11.72 18.05
N ARG A 50 -4.90 12.82 17.86
CA ARG A 50 -4.42 13.94 17.05
C ARG A 50 -3.10 14.50 17.57
N GLU A 51 -2.99 14.70 18.90
CA GLU A 51 -1.76 15.14 19.55
C GLU A 51 -0.60 14.17 19.35
N PHE A 52 -0.87 12.86 19.37
CA PHE A 52 0.15 11.84 19.06
C PHE A 52 0.67 11.96 17.62
N LEU A 53 -0.21 12.22 16.67
CA LEU A 53 0.19 12.45 15.27
C LEU A 53 0.98 13.76 15.13
N GLU A 54 0.67 14.78 15.94
CA GLU A 54 1.36 16.07 15.92
C GLU A 54 2.80 15.99 16.44
N ASN A 55 3.16 14.97 17.22
CA ASN A 55 4.52 14.71 17.67
C ASN A 55 5.46 14.24 16.56
N PHE A 56 4.92 13.71 15.44
CA PHE A 56 5.74 13.32 14.30
C PHE A 56 6.06 14.52 13.41
N PRO A 57 7.27 14.59 12.83
CA PRO A 57 7.60 15.59 11.83
C PRO A 57 6.64 15.48 10.65
N PHE A 58 6.32 16.64 10.07
CA PHE A 58 5.35 16.79 8.97
C PHE A 58 5.49 15.73 7.86
N PHE A 59 6.73 15.42 7.47
CA PHE A 59 7.04 14.43 6.47
C PHE A 59 6.53 13.01 6.84
N LEU A 60 6.74 12.55 8.08
CA LEU A 60 6.26 11.24 8.52
C LEU A 60 4.73 11.15 8.57
N ARG A 61 4.06 12.26 8.88
CA ARG A 61 2.60 12.33 8.83
C ARG A 61 2.08 12.10 7.41
N TYR A 62 2.75 12.68 6.39
CA TYR A 62 2.35 12.44 4.99
C TYR A 62 2.51 10.99 4.56
N ILE A 63 3.62 10.34 4.96
CA ILE A 63 3.81 8.90 4.68
C ILE A 63 2.67 8.10 5.34
N LEU A 64 2.37 8.39 6.60
CA LEU A 64 1.30 7.67 7.32
C LEU A 64 -0.08 7.91 6.70
N LEU A 65 -0.38 9.15 6.26
CA LEU A 65 -1.60 9.46 5.54
C LEU A 65 -1.69 8.71 4.22
N PHE A 66 -0.59 8.64 3.47
CA PHE A 66 -0.54 7.91 2.21
C PHE A 66 -0.78 6.40 2.44
N VAL A 67 -0.14 5.80 3.43
CA VAL A 67 -0.37 4.39 3.84
C VAL A 67 -1.82 4.18 4.28
N GLY A 68 -2.40 5.10 5.06
CA GLY A 68 -3.79 5.03 5.48
C GLY A 68 -4.77 5.10 4.32
N LEU A 69 -4.49 5.96 3.33
CA LEU A 69 -5.28 6.05 2.09
C LEU A 69 -5.17 4.74 1.28
N ALA A 70 -3.95 4.23 1.09
CA ALA A 70 -3.71 2.98 0.37
C ALA A 70 -4.41 1.79 1.03
N LEU A 71 -4.38 1.69 2.37
CA LEU A 71 -5.14 0.70 3.13
C LEU A 71 -6.65 0.84 2.95
N SER A 72 -7.16 2.07 2.91
CA SER A 72 -8.59 2.32 2.67
C SER A 72 -9.02 1.84 1.29
N ILE A 73 -8.21 2.17 0.25
CA ILE A 73 -8.44 1.69 -1.11
C ILE A 73 -8.40 0.15 -1.14
N LYS A 74 -7.39 -0.46 -0.51
CA LYS A 74 -7.26 -1.93 -0.44
C LYS A 74 -8.49 -2.58 0.16
N PHE A 75 -9.03 -2.07 1.28
CA PHE A 75 -10.22 -2.66 1.89
C PHE A 75 -11.50 -2.46 1.06
N ILE A 76 -11.64 -1.31 0.37
CA ILE A 76 -12.75 -1.06 -0.54
C ILE A 76 -12.68 -2.02 -1.74
N LEU A 77 -11.50 -2.21 -2.34
CA LEU A 77 -11.30 -3.16 -3.45
C LEU A 77 -11.59 -4.60 -3.00
N GLN A 78 -11.17 -4.97 -1.80
CA GLN A 78 -11.46 -6.27 -1.21
C GLN A 78 -12.97 -6.49 -1.01
N LEU A 79 -13.69 -5.47 -0.55
CA LEU A 79 -15.15 -5.54 -0.43
C LEU A 79 -15.80 -5.64 -1.81
N GLY A 80 -15.33 -4.88 -2.80
CA GLY A 80 -15.81 -4.96 -4.18
C GLY A 80 -15.62 -6.35 -4.78
N SER A 81 -14.50 -7.03 -4.48
CA SER A 81 -14.22 -8.38 -4.98
C SER A 81 -15.14 -9.46 -4.38
N THR A 82 -15.94 -9.15 -3.36
CA THR A 82 -16.98 -10.08 -2.88
C THR A 82 -18.14 -10.26 -3.86
N ILE A 83 -18.32 -9.35 -4.82
CA ILE A 83 -19.33 -9.48 -5.86
C ILE A 83 -18.77 -10.41 -6.95
N PRO A 84 -19.40 -11.58 -7.24
CA PRO A 84 -18.85 -12.59 -8.14
C PRO A 84 -18.49 -12.05 -9.53
N ALA A 85 -19.34 -11.19 -10.11
CA ALA A 85 -19.08 -10.57 -11.41
C ALA A 85 -17.81 -9.70 -11.40
N ILE A 86 -17.57 -8.92 -10.32
CA ILE A 86 -16.39 -8.07 -10.16
C ILE A 86 -15.17 -8.94 -9.90
N SER A 87 -15.29 -9.99 -9.09
CA SER A 87 -14.21 -10.92 -8.81
C SER A 87 -13.69 -11.59 -10.08
N GLN A 88 -14.57 -12.21 -10.87
CA GLN A 88 -14.20 -12.86 -12.13
C GLN A 88 -13.53 -11.87 -13.09
N LEU A 89 -14.08 -10.65 -13.19
CA LEU A 89 -13.54 -9.60 -14.04
C LEU A 89 -12.16 -9.14 -13.56
N ALA A 90 -12.00 -8.88 -12.27
CA ALA A 90 -10.73 -8.42 -11.68
C ALA A 90 -9.62 -9.46 -11.84
N PHE A 91 -9.89 -10.73 -11.58
CA PHE A 91 -8.91 -11.81 -11.75
C PHE A 91 -8.67 -12.19 -13.22
N GLY A 92 -9.63 -11.91 -14.10
CA GLY A 92 -9.49 -12.11 -15.56
C GLY A 92 -8.49 -11.15 -16.22
N PHE A 93 -8.25 -9.97 -15.63
CA PHE A 93 -7.34 -8.97 -16.17
C PHE A 93 -6.05 -8.88 -15.37
N ARG A 94 -4.96 -9.37 -15.95
CA ARG A 94 -3.62 -9.33 -15.34
C ARG A 94 -3.19 -7.95 -14.80
N PRO A 95 -3.44 -6.81 -15.50
CA PRO A 95 -3.07 -5.49 -14.98
C PRO A 95 -3.72 -5.14 -13.64
N ILE A 96 -4.96 -5.57 -13.40
CA ILE A 96 -5.70 -5.30 -12.16
C ILE A 96 -5.06 -6.04 -10.98
N VAL A 97 -4.72 -7.32 -11.18
CA VAL A 97 -4.03 -8.12 -10.16
C VAL A 97 -2.67 -7.51 -9.82
N ILE A 98 -1.91 -7.09 -10.84
CA ILE A 98 -0.61 -6.44 -10.66
C ILE A 98 -0.77 -5.13 -9.88
N ALA A 99 -1.73 -4.28 -10.23
CA ALA A 99 -2.02 -3.04 -9.53
C ALA A 99 -2.32 -3.29 -8.04
N TYR A 100 -3.18 -4.27 -7.74
CA TYR A 100 -3.50 -4.61 -6.35
C TYR A 100 -2.28 -5.10 -5.56
N LEU A 101 -1.43 -5.94 -6.17
CA LEU A 101 -0.21 -6.42 -5.50
C LEU A 101 0.78 -5.28 -5.23
N HIS A 102 0.96 -4.36 -6.17
CA HIS A 102 1.83 -3.20 -5.98
C HIS A 102 1.28 -2.27 -4.90
N LEU A 103 -0.02 -1.99 -4.90
CA LEU A 103 -0.68 -1.23 -3.84
C LEU A 103 -0.36 -1.81 -2.45
N VAL A 104 -0.44 -3.14 -2.29
CA VAL A 104 -0.15 -3.79 -1.01
C VAL A 104 1.34 -3.77 -0.69
N LEU A 105 2.21 -4.15 -1.63
CA LEU A 105 3.65 -4.30 -1.36
C LEU A 105 4.38 -2.96 -1.29
N LEU A 106 4.13 -2.05 -2.23
CA LEU A 106 4.84 -0.78 -2.30
C LEU A 106 4.16 0.31 -1.47
N ALA A 107 2.86 0.57 -1.70
CA ALA A 107 2.19 1.68 -1.05
C ALA A 107 1.85 1.40 0.42
N ILE A 108 1.57 0.15 0.81
CA ILE A 108 1.24 -0.17 2.20
C ILE A 108 2.49 -0.65 2.94
N ILE A 109 3.06 -1.80 2.55
CA ILE A 109 4.11 -2.46 3.34
C ILE A 109 5.40 -1.64 3.32
N SER A 110 5.92 -1.27 2.14
CA SER A 110 7.22 -0.60 2.04
C SER A 110 7.21 0.80 2.66
N LEU A 111 6.16 1.61 2.42
CA LEU A 111 6.06 2.93 3.04
C LEU A 111 5.80 2.86 4.53
N PHE A 112 5.01 1.89 5.01
CA PHE A 112 4.81 1.69 6.44
C PHE A 112 6.11 1.27 7.15
N LEU A 113 6.90 0.38 6.55
CA LEU A 113 8.21 0.00 7.09
C LEU A 113 9.16 1.20 7.15
N LEU A 114 9.21 2.04 6.12
CA LEU A 114 9.99 3.27 6.15
C LEU A 114 9.49 4.20 7.27
N PHE A 115 8.18 4.41 7.38
CA PHE A 115 7.61 5.16 8.51
C PHE A 115 8.05 4.59 9.86
N TYR A 116 7.92 3.28 10.05
CA TYR A 116 8.26 2.60 11.30
C TYR A 116 9.73 2.78 11.67
N VAL A 117 10.65 2.58 10.72
CA VAL A 117 12.10 2.73 10.92
C VAL A 117 12.45 4.15 11.35
N TYR A 118 11.81 5.15 10.77
CA TYR A 118 12.06 6.56 11.11
C TYR A 118 11.35 6.99 12.39
N ALA A 119 10.15 6.52 12.64
CA ALA A 119 9.40 6.85 13.86
C ALA A 119 10.09 6.30 15.13
N ASN A 120 10.77 5.14 15.00
CA ASN A 120 11.54 4.55 16.10
C ASN A 120 13.02 4.98 16.15
N HIS A 121 13.40 6.00 15.38
CA HIS A 121 14.77 6.51 15.33
C HIS A 121 15.86 5.47 15.02
N LEU A 122 15.49 4.34 14.38
CA LEU A 122 16.43 3.29 13.99
C LEU A 122 17.44 3.78 12.95
N ILE A 123 17.06 4.78 12.15
CA ILE A 123 17.93 5.48 11.21
C ILE A 123 17.86 6.98 11.48
N HIS A 124 19.02 7.64 11.53
CA HIS A 124 19.07 9.09 11.77
C HIS A 124 18.59 9.87 10.54
N PHE A 125 17.75 10.87 10.80
CA PHE A 125 17.13 11.70 9.77
C PHE A 125 18.11 12.78 9.27
N ASN A 126 18.74 12.53 8.12
CA ASN A 126 19.58 13.51 7.41
C ASN A 126 18.86 14.03 6.16
N LYS A 127 19.23 15.23 5.69
CA LYS A 127 18.66 15.81 4.46
C LYS A 127 18.65 14.84 3.27
N PRO A 128 19.79 14.17 2.90
CA PRO A 128 19.81 13.26 1.75
C PRO A 128 18.90 12.04 1.93
N ILE A 129 18.83 11.48 3.13
CA ILE A 129 17.94 10.35 3.43
C ILE A 129 16.48 10.77 3.24
N LYS A 130 16.10 11.95 3.77
CA LYS A 130 14.76 12.51 3.56
C LYS A 130 14.43 12.67 2.07
N MET A 131 15.37 13.16 1.28
CA MET A 131 15.21 13.29 -0.18
C MET A 131 15.01 11.93 -0.84
N GLY A 132 15.80 10.91 -0.45
CA GLY A 132 15.66 9.56 -0.97
C GLY A 132 14.28 8.96 -0.71
N VAL A 133 13.75 9.13 0.51
CA VAL A 133 12.40 8.65 0.86
C VAL A 133 11.31 9.43 0.11
N ILE A 134 11.47 10.74 -0.11
CA ILE A 134 10.53 11.53 -0.92
C ILE A 134 10.52 11.01 -2.37
N ILE A 135 11.70 10.83 -2.97
CA ILE A 135 11.84 10.29 -4.33
C ILE A 135 11.18 8.90 -4.42
N PHE A 136 11.45 8.02 -3.45
CA PHE A 136 10.82 6.71 -3.38
C PHE A 136 9.29 6.81 -3.30
N SER A 137 8.75 7.68 -2.44
CA SER A 137 7.29 7.87 -2.28
C SER A 137 6.64 8.42 -3.56
N ILE A 138 7.32 9.31 -4.29
CA ILE A 138 6.88 9.79 -5.59
C ILE A 138 6.88 8.64 -6.60
N GLY A 139 7.92 7.81 -6.62
CA GLY A 139 7.98 6.62 -7.47
C GLY A 139 6.84 5.64 -7.20
N VAL A 140 6.52 5.39 -5.92
CA VAL A 140 5.34 4.58 -5.52
C VAL A 140 4.06 5.18 -6.08
N LEU A 141 3.83 6.49 -5.87
CA LEU A 141 2.61 7.16 -6.34
C LEU A 141 2.46 7.08 -7.86
N LEU A 142 3.54 7.34 -8.61
CA LEU A 142 3.54 7.24 -10.07
C LEU A 142 3.23 5.82 -10.53
N ASN A 143 3.87 4.82 -9.93
CA ASN A 143 3.63 3.42 -10.23
C ASN A 143 2.16 3.02 -10.02
N GLU A 144 1.58 3.42 -8.87
CA GLU A 144 0.17 3.13 -8.55
C GLU A 144 -0.80 3.81 -9.52
N ILE A 145 -0.54 5.07 -9.89
CA ILE A 145 -1.37 5.80 -10.86
C ILE A 145 -1.33 5.11 -12.23
N ILE A 146 -0.14 4.77 -12.74
CA ILE A 146 0.00 4.10 -14.03
C ILE A 146 -0.72 2.76 -14.04
N LEU A 147 -0.54 1.95 -13.01
CA LEU A 147 -1.19 0.65 -12.88
C LEU A 147 -2.70 0.77 -12.69
N ALA A 148 -3.19 1.77 -11.95
CA ALA A 148 -4.62 2.03 -11.80
C ALA A 148 -5.25 2.40 -13.15
N VAL A 149 -4.61 3.27 -13.92
CA VAL A 149 -5.07 3.65 -15.27
C VAL A 149 -5.07 2.45 -16.21
N GLN A 150 -4.03 1.60 -16.19
CA GLN A 150 -4.01 0.34 -16.96
C GLN A 150 -5.12 -0.62 -16.51
N GLY A 151 -5.36 -0.74 -15.21
CA GLY A 151 -6.43 -1.58 -14.68
C GLY A 151 -7.81 -1.12 -15.15
N ILE A 152 -8.09 0.18 -15.10
CA ILE A 152 -9.36 0.76 -15.59
C ILE A 152 -9.50 0.57 -17.11
N ALA A 153 -8.44 0.81 -17.88
CA ALA A 153 -8.43 0.63 -19.33
C ALA A 153 -8.68 -0.83 -19.73
N SER A 154 -8.25 -1.79 -18.91
CA SER A 154 -8.49 -3.21 -19.14
C SER A 154 -9.98 -3.57 -19.17
N PHE A 155 -10.83 -2.88 -18.40
CA PHE A 155 -12.29 -3.08 -18.45
C PHE A 155 -12.90 -2.69 -19.80
N SER A 156 -12.28 -1.74 -20.50
CA SER A 156 -12.72 -1.27 -21.83
C SER A 156 -11.95 -1.95 -22.97
N TYR A 157 -11.13 -2.97 -22.67
CA TYR A 157 -10.24 -3.63 -23.63
C TYR A 157 -9.33 -2.66 -24.40
N THR A 158 -9.04 -1.49 -23.80
CA THR A 158 -8.18 -0.48 -24.43
C THR A 158 -6.73 -0.68 -24.00
N ILE A 159 -5.81 -0.59 -24.96
CA ILE A 159 -4.37 -0.66 -24.69
C ILE A 159 -3.86 0.76 -24.50
N ILE A 160 -3.16 0.99 -23.40
CA ILE A 160 -2.49 2.27 -23.15
C ILE A 160 -1.12 2.22 -23.83
N PRO A 161 -0.85 3.10 -24.81
CA PRO A 161 0.46 3.16 -25.43
C PRO A 161 1.54 3.55 -24.41
N PHE A 162 2.75 3.02 -24.56
CA PHE A 162 3.91 3.33 -23.72
C PHE A 162 3.75 3.07 -22.22
N ALA A 163 2.77 2.26 -21.81
CA ALA A 163 2.53 1.98 -20.39
C ALA A 163 3.72 1.25 -19.72
N ASN A 164 4.38 0.34 -20.44
CA ASN A 164 5.56 -0.36 -19.93
C ASN A 164 6.76 0.56 -19.76
N GLU A 165 6.95 1.51 -20.68
CA GLU A 165 7.99 2.51 -20.60
C GLU A 165 7.76 3.48 -19.44
N MET A 166 6.52 3.88 -19.20
CA MET A 166 6.16 4.69 -18.03
C MET A 166 6.40 3.93 -16.72
N LEU A 167 6.05 2.65 -16.65
CA LEU A 167 6.34 1.79 -15.49
C LEU A 167 7.85 1.61 -15.28
N PHE A 168 8.62 1.47 -16.36
CA PHE A 168 10.07 1.41 -16.27
C PHE A 168 10.66 2.72 -15.74
N GLY A 169 10.15 3.87 -16.18
CA GLY A 169 10.50 5.16 -15.61
C GLY A 169 10.21 5.28 -14.11
N ALA A 170 9.03 4.83 -13.68
CA ALA A 170 8.66 4.77 -12.27
C ALA A 170 9.59 3.85 -11.47
N ALA A 171 9.98 2.70 -12.03
CA ALA A 171 10.92 1.77 -11.40
C ALA A 171 12.31 2.40 -11.20
N ILE A 172 12.82 3.18 -12.16
CA ILE A 172 14.08 3.91 -12.01
C ILE A 172 14.00 4.90 -10.84
N ILE A 173 12.88 5.63 -10.71
CA ILE A 173 12.65 6.56 -9.60
C ILE A 173 12.63 5.80 -8.26
N LEU A 174 11.94 4.66 -8.19
CA LEU A 174 11.89 3.81 -7.00
C LEU A 174 13.29 3.34 -6.57
N VAL A 175 14.06 2.79 -7.51
CA VAL A 175 15.42 2.30 -7.24
C VAL A 175 16.35 3.43 -6.83
N SER A 176 16.27 4.58 -7.48
CA SER A 176 17.09 5.74 -7.10
C SER A 176 16.76 6.26 -5.71
N GLY A 177 15.48 6.34 -5.35
CA GLY A 177 15.02 6.77 -4.03
C GLY A 177 15.52 5.87 -2.90
N ILE A 178 15.32 4.54 -3.05
CA ILE A 178 15.79 3.59 -2.04
C ILE A 178 17.31 3.48 -2.01
N GLY A 179 17.98 3.58 -3.16
CA GLY A 179 19.43 3.57 -3.28
C GLY A 179 20.10 4.75 -2.55
N ILE A 180 19.56 5.97 -2.73
CA ILE A 180 20.01 7.15 -1.97
C ILE A 180 19.83 6.91 -0.48
N THR A 181 18.66 6.44 -0.07
CA THR A 181 18.34 6.18 1.34
C THR A 181 19.31 5.16 1.95
N ALA A 182 19.56 4.04 1.28
CA ALA A 182 20.46 2.99 1.73
C ALA A 182 21.93 3.49 1.81
N PHE A 183 22.40 4.16 0.77
CA PHE A 183 23.80 4.64 0.70
C PHE A 183 24.13 5.59 1.86
N TYR A 184 23.27 6.57 2.13
CA TYR A 184 23.53 7.53 3.19
C TYR A 184 23.28 6.94 4.59
N SER A 185 22.43 5.92 4.73
CA SER A 185 22.26 5.19 5.98
C SER A 185 23.50 4.40 6.36
N ILE A 186 24.12 3.67 5.42
CA ILE A 186 25.33 2.88 5.63
C ILE A 186 26.54 3.78 5.91
N LYS A 187 26.70 4.88 5.17
CA LYS A 187 27.83 5.81 5.34
C LYS A 187 27.88 6.38 6.76
N LYS A 188 26.75 6.58 7.41
CA LYS A 188 26.70 7.13 8.76
C LYS A 188 27.06 6.10 9.82
N VAL A 189 26.69 4.83 9.65
CA VAL A 189 27.07 3.75 10.58
C VAL A 189 28.59 3.58 10.63
N LYS A 190 29.28 3.71 9.48
CA LYS A 190 30.76 3.64 9.43
C LYS A 190 31.49 4.79 10.13
N ASN A 191 30.82 5.92 10.31
CA ASN A 191 31.41 7.12 10.93
C ASN A 191 31.07 7.25 12.43
N LEU A 192 30.36 6.29 13.03
CA LEU A 192 30.24 6.21 14.49
C LEU A 192 31.56 5.64 15.06
N PRO A 193 32.20 6.31 16.04
CA PRO A 193 33.34 5.74 16.74
C PRO A 193 32.87 4.42 17.40
N LEU A 194 33.64 3.36 17.16
CA LEU A 194 33.48 2.10 17.87
C LEU A 194 33.72 2.40 19.36
N LEU A 195 32.65 2.29 20.16
CA LEU A 195 32.71 2.30 21.61
C LEU A 195 33.32 1.00 22.10
#